data_514b5d2743bba952884b3235a2f88be7
#
_entry.id   514b5d2743bba952884b3235a2f88be7
#
_cell.length_a   1.000
_cell.length_b   1.000
_cell.length_c   1.000
_cell.angle_alpha   90.00
_cell.angle_beta   90.00
_cell.angle_gamma   90.00
#
_symmetry.space_group_name_H-M   'P 1'
#
loop_
_entity.id
_entity.type
_entity.pdbx_description
1 polymer ?
#
loop_
_entity_poly.entity_id
_entity_poly.type
_entity_poly.pdbx_seq_one_letter_code
_entity_poly.pdbx_strand_id
1 'polypeptide(L)'
;HPVLSPFFLQGFIFMSQSTSVLRRNGFTFKQFFVAHDRCAMKVGTDGILLGAWAPVAGVKRCLDIGAGSGLLALMLAQRTDDSVMIDAVELESEAAAQAQENINQSPWAERINVHTADIQQWITQQTVRFDLIISNPPYYQQGVECATPQREQARYTTTLDHPSLLTCAAECITEEGFFCVVLPEQIGNGFTELALSMGWHLRLRTDVA
;
A
#
# COMPACT_ATOMS: atom_id res chain seq x y z
N HIS A 1 -12.72 0.78 72.12
CA HIS A 1 -12.14 0.30 70.81
C HIS A 1 -13.13 0.58 69.69
N PRO A 2 -12.84 1.43 68.71
CA PRO A 2 -13.64 1.53 67.51
C PRO A 2 -13.15 0.57 66.47
N VAL A 3 -14.05 -0.26 65.95
CA VAL A 3 -13.87 -1.16 64.85
C VAL A 3 -13.93 -0.37 63.56
N LEU A 4 -12.84 -0.32 62.81
CA LEU A 4 -12.78 0.24 61.49
C LEU A 4 -13.40 -0.75 60.47
N SER A 5 -14.48 -0.36 59.84
CA SER A 5 -15.05 -1.12 58.73
C SER A 5 -14.30 -0.80 57.41
N PRO A 6 -13.99 -1.80 56.58
CA PRO A 6 -13.32 -1.55 55.33
C PRO A 6 -14.31 -1.04 54.28
N PHE A 7 -14.00 0.12 53.71
CA PHE A 7 -14.69 0.61 52.51
C PHE A 7 -14.26 -0.23 51.32
N PHE A 8 -15.15 -1.08 50.82
CA PHE A 8 -15.01 -1.68 49.50
C PHE A 8 -15.46 -0.66 48.44
N LEU A 9 -14.48 -0.14 47.68
CA LEU A 9 -14.76 0.61 46.46
C LEU A 9 -15.07 -0.41 45.35
N GLN A 10 -16.35 -0.63 45.08
CA GLN A 10 -16.78 -1.35 43.89
C GLN A 10 -16.58 -0.45 42.67
N GLY A 11 -15.47 -0.65 41.94
CA GLY A 11 -15.26 -0.04 40.64
C GLY A 11 -16.23 -0.62 39.62
N PHE A 12 -17.17 0.15 39.16
CA PHE A 12 -18.01 -0.18 38.00
C PHE A 12 -17.13 -0.06 36.75
N ILE A 13 -16.78 -1.18 36.13
CA ILE A 13 -16.22 -1.20 34.79
C ILE A 13 -17.40 -1.00 33.84
N PHE A 14 -17.57 0.21 33.34
CA PHE A 14 -18.44 0.44 32.18
C PHE A 14 -17.76 -0.16 30.96
N MET A 15 -18.12 -1.38 30.59
CA MET A 15 -17.87 -1.90 29.25
C MET A 15 -18.81 -1.15 28.31
N SER A 16 -18.29 -0.12 27.66
CA SER A 16 -18.94 0.43 26.48
C SER A 16 -18.99 -0.68 25.44
N GLN A 17 -20.15 -1.28 25.25
CA GLN A 17 -20.44 -2.09 24.07
C GLN A 17 -20.54 -1.12 22.88
N SER A 18 -19.40 -0.77 22.29
CA SER A 18 -19.43 -0.28 20.94
C SER A 18 -19.85 -1.47 20.08
N THR A 19 -21.09 -1.50 19.68
CA THR A 19 -21.55 -2.30 18.55
C THR A 19 -20.79 -1.78 17.33
N SER A 20 -19.64 -2.37 17.05
CA SER A 20 -18.93 -2.11 15.82
C SER A 20 -19.81 -2.62 14.68
N VAL A 21 -20.52 -1.68 14.04
CA VAL A 21 -21.19 -1.97 12.77
C VAL A 21 -20.08 -2.44 11.83
N LEU A 22 -20.07 -3.72 11.48
CA LEU A 22 -19.13 -4.28 10.51
C LEU A 22 -19.24 -3.48 9.22
N ARG A 23 -18.24 -2.68 8.92
CA ARG A 23 -18.16 -1.92 7.67
C ARG A 23 -18.03 -2.91 6.52
N ARG A 24 -19.03 -2.95 5.63
CA ARG A 24 -19.09 -3.94 4.52
C ARG A 24 -18.31 -3.52 3.28
N ASN A 25 -17.85 -2.28 3.22
CA ASN A 25 -17.17 -1.68 2.08
C ASN A 25 -15.64 -1.72 2.15
N GLY A 26 -15.08 -2.56 3.03
CA GLY A 26 -13.64 -2.61 3.22
C GLY A 26 -13.19 -3.78 4.08
N PHE A 27 -11.93 -3.73 4.47
CA PHE A 27 -11.28 -4.72 5.31
C PHE A 27 -10.81 -4.10 6.64
N THR A 28 -11.12 -4.77 7.75
CA THR A 28 -10.71 -4.34 9.09
C THR A 28 -9.44 -5.06 9.51
N PHE A 29 -8.38 -4.32 9.71
CA PHE A 29 -7.15 -4.75 10.36
C PHE A 29 -7.25 -4.51 11.87
N LYS A 30 -6.28 -5.00 12.62
CA LYS A 30 -6.27 -4.87 14.08
C LYS A 30 -6.21 -3.40 14.55
N GLN A 31 -5.52 -2.53 13.82
CA GLN A 31 -5.27 -1.14 14.20
C GLN A 31 -5.87 -0.11 13.22
N PHE A 32 -6.36 -0.51 12.07
CA PHE A 32 -6.92 0.37 11.06
C PHE A 32 -7.95 -0.33 10.18
N PHE A 33 -8.72 0.45 9.44
CA PHE A 33 -9.69 -0.01 8.46
C PHE A 33 -9.34 0.53 7.09
N VAL A 34 -9.53 -0.28 6.05
CA VAL A 34 -9.30 0.10 4.65
C VAL A 34 -10.60 -0.08 3.87
N ALA A 35 -11.28 1.02 3.55
CA ALA A 35 -12.36 1.03 2.57
C ALA A 35 -11.76 0.85 1.16
N HIS A 36 -12.43 0.06 0.30
CA HIS A 36 -11.94 -0.24 -1.04
C HIS A 36 -13.05 -0.32 -2.10
N ASP A 37 -14.22 0.22 -1.80
CA ASP A 37 -15.38 0.16 -2.70
C ASP A 37 -15.22 1.04 -3.95
N ARG A 38 -14.41 2.09 -3.88
CA ARG A 38 -14.08 2.99 -5.00
C ARG A 38 -12.79 2.62 -5.75
N CYS A 39 -12.11 1.54 -5.36
CA CYS A 39 -10.90 1.07 -6.00
C CYS A 39 -11.20 -0.07 -6.97
N ALA A 40 -10.50 -0.08 -8.12
CA ALA A 40 -10.58 -1.17 -9.10
C ALA A 40 -10.09 -2.50 -8.48
N MET A 41 -8.98 -2.45 -7.74
CA MET A 41 -8.45 -3.58 -6.99
C MET A 41 -8.89 -3.49 -5.52
N LYS A 42 -9.55 -4.55 -5.05
CA LYS A 42 -9.95 -4.68 -3.65
C LYS A 42 -8.75 -5.10 -2.79
N VAL A 43 -8.85 -4.88 -1.48
CA VAL A 43 -7.89 -5.46 -0.53
C VAL A 43 -7.88 -6.98 -0.73
N GLY A 44 -6.72 -7.51 -1.07
CA GLY A 44 -6.49 -8.92 -1.34
C GLY A 44 -5.28 -9.46 -0.59
N THR A 45 -5.14 -10.79 -0.59
CA THR A 45 -4.04 -11.49 0.09
C THR A 45 -2.68 -11.02 -0.40
N ASP A 46 -2.52 -10.79 -1.71
CA ASP A 46 -1.25 -10.38 -2.32
C ASP A 46 -0.72 -9.06 -1.73
N GLY A 47 -1.58 -8.04 -1.66
CA GLY A 47 -1.21 -6.76 -1.05
C GLY A 47 -0.87 -6.89 0.44
N ILE A 48 -1.63 -7.70 1.19
CA ILE A 48 -1.36 -7.94 2.62
C ILE A 48 -0.02 -8.67 2.80
N LEU A 49 0.26 -9.68 2.00
CA LEU A 49 1.53 -10.41 2.05
C LEU A 49 2.71 -9.49 1.72
N LEU A 50 2.60 -8.71 0.65
CA LEU A 50 3.65 -7.75 0.27
C LEU A 50 3.90 -6.73 1.37
N GLY A 51 2.85 -6.11 1.92
CA GLY A 51 2.96 -5.13 2.99
C GLY A 51 3.55 -5.70 4.28
N ALA A 52 3.32 -6.98 4.56
CA ALA A 52 3.91 -7.69 5.70
C ALA A 52 5.37 -8.11 5.46
N TRP A 53 5.72 -8.45 4.21
CA TRP A 53 7.01 -9.01 3.82
C TRP A 53 8.09 -7.94 3.55
N ALA A 54 7.73 -6.77 3.04
CA ALA A 54 8.66 -5.72 2.66
C ALA A 54 9.66 -5.37 3.79
N PRO A 55 10.97 -5.20 3.49
CA PRO A 55 11.98 -4.87 4.49
C PRO A 55 11.86 -3.41 4.92
N VAL A 56 11.60 -3.16 6.19
CA VAL A 56 11.40 -1.80 6.73
C VAL A 56 12.51 -1.34 7.67
N ALA A 57 13.50 -2.19 7.95
CA ALA A 57 14.58 -1.85 8.86
C ALA A 57 15.46 -0.73 8.29
N GLY A 58 15.61 0.36 9.05
CA GLY A 58 16.48 1.49 8.68
C GLY A 58 15.91 2.41 7.59
N VAL A 59 14.69 2.18 7.10
CA VAL A 59 14.02 3.03 6.10
C VAL A 59 13.67 4.39 6.72
N LYS A 60 13.77 5.43 5.92
CA LYS A 60 13.37 6.80 6.29
C LYS A 60 12.28 7.35 5.39
N ARG A 61 12.29 6.95 4.13
CA ARG A 61 11.29 7.36 3.13
C ARG A 61 10.82 6.18 2.30
N CYS A 62 9.51 6.05 2.19
CA CYS A 62 8.85 5.02 1.39
C CYS A 62 8.01 5.65 0.27
N LEU A 63 7.89 4.93 -0.84
CA LEU A 63 7.02 5.28 -1.95
C LEU A 63 6.12 4.07 -2.29
N ASP A 64 4.81 4.30 -2.32
CA ASP A 64 3.81 3.35 -2.80
C ASP A 64 3.35 3.77 -4.18
N ILE A 65 3.70 3.00 -5.22
CA ILE A 65 3.35 3.28 -6.61
C ILE A 65 2.08 2.53 -6.98
N GLY A 66 1.05 3.28 -7.37
CA GLY A 66 -0.28 2.73 -7.63
C GLY A 66 -0.98 2.35 -6.32
N ALA A 67 -1.10 3.32 -5.42
CA ALA A 67 -1.49 3.09 -4.03
C ALA A 67 -2.91 2.53 -3.84
N GLY A 68 -3.79 2.69 -4.83
CA GLY A 68 -5.18 2.22 -4.76
C GLY A 68 -5.89 2.75 -3.51
N SER A 69 -6.30 1.85 -2.63
CA SER A 69 -6.93 2.19 -1.36
C SER A 69 -5.98 2.71 -0.27
N GLY A 70 -4.67 2.76 -0.52
CA GLY A 70 -3.66 3.14 0.45
C GLY A 70 -3.23 2.00 1.39
N LEU A 71 -3.59 0.75 1.08
CA LEU A 71 -3.29 -0.41 1.91
C LEU A 71 -1.81 -0.54 2.24
N LEU A 72 -0.95 -0.53 1.22
CA LEU A 72 0.50 -0.73 1.41
C LEU A 72 1.11 0.42 2.21
N ALA A 73 0.75 1.66 1.90
CA ALA A 73 1.19 2.83 2.65
C ALA A 73 0.82 2.74 4.14
N LEU A 74 -0.41 2.33 4.46
CA LEU A 74 -0.87 2.12 5.83
C LEU A 74 -0.12 0.99 6.54
N MET A 75 0.13 -0.12 5.85
CA MET A 75 0.90 -1.24 6.41
C MET A 75 2.36 -0.86 6.68
N LEU A 76 2.98 -0.09 5.78
CA LEU A 76 4.32 0.44 5.99
C LEU A 76 4.36 1.42 7.18
N ALA A 77 3.38 2.31 7.30
CA ALA A 77 3.27 3.22 8.42
C ALA A 77 3.15 2.48 9.76
N GLN A 78 2.34 1.42 9.81
CA GLN A 78 2.20 0.58 11.00
C GLN A 78 3.50 -0.10 11.43
N ARG A 79 4.37 -0.46 10.47
CA ARG A 79 5.60 -1.23 10.68
C ARG A 79 6.86 -0.38 10.86
N THR A 80 6.74 0.92 10.70
CA THR A 80 7.85 1.88 10.80
C THR A 80 7.63 2.85 11.96
N ASP A 81 8.70 3.48 12.41
CA ASP A 81 8.62 4.49 13.45
C ASP A 81 8.06 5.84 12.94
N ASP A 82 7.78 6.74 13.87
CA ASP A 82 7.11 8.02 13.58
C ASP A 82 7.93 8.99 12.73
N SER A 83 9.21 8.75 12.52
CA SER A 83 10.09 9.58 11.69
C SER A 83 10.01 9.23 10.21
N VAL A 84 9.45 8.09 9.86
CA VAL A 84 9.37 7.59 8.47
C VAL A 84 8.23 8.27 7.73
N MET A 85 8.55 8.90 6.60
CA MET A 85 7.59 9.54 5.71
C MET A 85 7.27 8.63 4.52
N ILE A 86 6.00 8.62 4.11
CA ILE A 86 5.50 7.76 3.05
C ILE A 86 4.74 8.62 2.04
N ASP A 87 5.15 8.52 0.78
CA ASP A 87 4.42 9.09 -0.34
C ASP A 87 3.65 7.97 -1.06
N ALA A 88 2.38 8.21 -1.34
CA ALA A 88 1.48 7.27 -2.02
C ALA A 88 0.95 7.94 -3.30
N VAL A 89 1.33 7.41 -4.45
CA VAL A 89 0.96 7.98 -5.75
C VAL A 89 -0.10 7.11 -6.41
N GLU A 90 -1.23 7.71 -6.75
CA GLU A 90 -2.36 7.04 -7.41
C GLU A 90 -2.88 7.89 -8.57
N LEU A 91 -3.05 7.25 -9.73
CA LEU A 91 -3.52 7.92 -10.94
C LEU A 91 -5.02 8.21 -10.89
N GLU A 92 -5.80 7.23 -10.43
CA GLU A 92 -7.26 7.32 -10.41
C GLU A 92 -7.75 8.19 -9.26
N SER A 93 -8.43 9.28 -9.56
CA SER A 93 -8.86 10.28 -8.57
C SER A 93 -9.78 9.71 -7.48
N GLU A 94 -10.69 8.80 -7.84
CA GLU A 94 -11.60 8.17 -6.87
C GLU A 94 -10.85 7.23 -5.91
N ALA A 95 -9.88 6.48 -6.42
CA ALA A 95 -9.03 5.63 -5.59
C ALA A 95 -8.13 6.47 -4.68
N ALA A 96 -7.52 7.52 -5.21
CA ALA A 96 -6.69 8.46 -4.43
C ALA A 96 -7.50 9.15 -3.31
N ALA A 97 -8.73 9.59 -3.61
CA ALA A 97 -9.63 10.15 -2.61
C ALA A 97 -9.97 9.12 -1.52
N GLN A 98 -10.21 7.87 -1.89
CA GLN A 98 -10.46 6.79 -0.92
C GLN A 98 -9.22 6.48 -0.07
N ALA A 99 -8.03 6.46 -0.68
CA ALA A 99 -6.77 6.32 0.04
C ALA A 99 -6.60 7.44 1.07
N GLN A 100 -6.84 8.69 0.68
CA GLN A 100 -6.75 9.84 1.58
C GLN A 100 -7.74 9.72 2.75
N GLU A 101 -8.98 9.28 2.52
CA GLU A 101 -9.96 9.05 3.58
C GLU A 101 -9.51 7.94 4.55
N ASN A 102 -9.00 6.82 4.01
CA ASN A 102 -8.48 5.73 4.83
C ASN A 102 -7.31 6.19 5.70
N ILE A 103 -6.40 6.96 5.13
CA ILE A 103 -5.23 7.51 5.82
C ILE A 103 -5.65 8.50 6.92
N ASN A 104 -6.58 9.41 6.62
CA ASN A 104 -7.09 10.39 7.59
C ASN A 104 -7.78 9.74 8.80
N GLN A 105 -8.34 8.55 8.61
CA GLN A 105 -8.97 7.76 9.68
C GLN A 105 -7.99 6.84 10.43
N SER A 106 -6.72 6.82 10.03
CA SER A 106 -5.67 6.01 10.63
C SER A 106 -4.87 6.80 11.68
N PRO A 107 -4.12 6.12 12.55
CA PRO A 107 -3.19 6.78 13.47
C PRO A 107 -2.00 7.48 12.79
N TRP A 108 -1.80 7.29 11.48
CA TRP A 108 -0.58 7.70 10.75
C TRP A 108 -0.83 8.78 9.70
N ALA A 109 -1.93 9.53 9.81
CA ALA A 109 -2.33 10.56 8.85
C ALA A 109 -1.22 11.60 8.57
N GLU A 110 -0.46 11.96 9.60
CA GLU A 110 0.61 12.97 9.50
C GLU A 110 1.86 12.49 8.73
N ARG A 111 2.00 11.18 8.49
CA ARG A 111 3.19 10.58 7.90
C ARG A 111 2.99 10.09 6.46
N ILE A 112 1.76 10.08 5.96
CA ILE A 112 1.43 9.57 4.64
C ILE A 112 0.83 10.69 3.80
N ASN A 113 1.50 10.97 2.66
CA ASN A 113 1.03 11.95 1.68
C ASN A 113 0.49 11.23 0.46
N VAL A 114 -0.78 11.50 0.11
CA VAL A 114 -1.40 10.97 -1.11
C VAL A 114 -1.27 11.99 -2.23
N HIS A 115 -0.82 11.53 -3.39
CA HIS A 115 -0.68 12.32 -4.61
C HIS A 115 -1.55 11.72 -5.70
N THR A 116 -2.52 12.49 -6.18
CA THR A 116 -3.32 12.11 -7.36
C THR A 116 -2.55 12.53 -8.60
N ALA A 117 -1.78 11.61 -9.17
CA ALA A 117 -0.88 11.92 -10.28
C ALA A 117 -0.47 10.66 -11.07
N ASP A 118 -0.06 10.88 -12.31
CA ASP A 118 0.73 9.90 -13.05
C ASP A 118 2.14 9.84 -12.47
N ILE A 119 2.58 8.65 -12.05
CA ILE A 119 3.90 8.46 -11.45
C ILE A 119 5.02 8.90 -12.39
N GLN A 120 4.89 8.69 -13.69
CA GLN A 120 5.89 9.08 -14.69
C GLN A 120 6.11 10.60 -14.74
N GLN A 121 5.05 11.36 -14.52
CA GLN A 121 5.13 12.83 -14.45
C GLN A 121 5.54 13.28 -13.04
N TRP A 122 4.97 12.67 -12.01
CA TRP A 122 5.22 13.05 -10.62
C TRP A 122 6.68 12.88 -10.25
N ILE A 123 7.32 11.77 -10.68
CA ILE A 123 8.70 11.48 -10.34
C ILE A 123 9.70 12.50 -10.88
N THR A 124 9.42 13.10 -12.04
CA THR A 124 10.30 14.11 -12.66
C THR A 124 10.40 15.40 -11.84
N GLN A 125 9.45 15.63 -10.94
CA GLN A 125 9.39 16.81 -10.08
C GLN A 125 9.99 16.54 -8.68
N GLN A 126 10.40 15.30 -8.41
CA GLN A 126 10.91 14.92 -7.11
C GLN A 126 12.44 15.15 -7.03
N THR A 127 12.87 15.72 -5.93
CA THR A 127 14.28 15.85 -5.58
C THR A 127 14.74 14.87 -4.49
N VAL A 128 13.75 14.22 -3.85
CA VAL A 128 14.00 13.24 -2.80
C VAL A 128 14.10 11.84 -3.38
N ARG A 129 14.82 10.96 -2.66
CA ARG A 129 14.94 9.55 -3.00
C ARG A 129 14.35 8.70 -1.89
N PHE A 130 13.94 7.49 -2.25
CA PHE A 130 13.23 6.56 -1.38
C PHE A 130 14.09 5.34 -1.06
N ASP A 131 14.09 4.96 0.21
CA ASP A 131 14.81 3.77 0.70
C ASP A 131 14.01 2.49 0.43
N LEU A 132 12.69 2.62 0.36
CA LEU A 132 11.78 1.53 0.03
C LEU A 132 10.73 2.02 -0.95
N ILE A 133 10.65 1.34 -2.09
CA ILE A 133 9.58 1.51 -3.06
C ILE A 133 8.76 0.23 -3.08
N ILE A 134 7.45 0.34 -3.03
CA ILE A 134 6.53 -0.79 -3.02
C ILE A 134 5.46 -0.61 -4.10
N SER A 135 5.04 -1.70 -4.73
CA SER A 135 3.95 -1.66 -5.68
C SER A 135 3.23 -3.02 -5.76
N ASN A 136 1.92 -2.96 -5.79
CA ASN A 136 1.05 -4.07 -6.19
C ASN A 136 0.38 -3.69 -7.52
N PRO A 137 1.11 -3.79 -8.64
CA PRO A 137 0.60 -3.31 -9.91
C PRO A 137 -0.56 -4.18 -10.39
N PRO A 138 -1.53 -3.60 -11.11
CA PRO A 138 -2.57 -4.38 -11.74
C PRO A 138 -1.91 -5.29 -12.79
N TYR A 139 -2.27 -6.57 -12.75
CA TYR A 139 -1.86 -7.54 -13.75
C TYR A 139 -3.07 -8.02 -14.51
N TYR A 140 -3.01 -7.88 -15.82
CA TYR A 140 -4.03 -8.41 -16.71
C TYR A 140 -3.44 -9.60 -17.47
N GLN A 141 -4.08 -10.75 -17.37
CA GLN A 141 -3.76 -11.87 -18.26
C GLN A 141 -4.15 -11.45 -19.68
N GLN A 142 -3.20 -11.50 -20.60
CA GLN A 142 -3.51 -11.39 -22.02
C GLN A 142 -4.47 -12.53 -22.38
N GLY A 143 -5.68 -12.19 -22.85
CA GLY A 143 -6.67 -13.16 -23.29
C GLY A 143 -7.94 -13.26 -22.43
N VAL A 144 -8.08 -12.53 -21.34
CA VAL A 144 -9.38 -12.39 -20.66
C VAL A 144 -10.14 -11.28 -21.36
N GLU A 145 -11.15 -11.66 -22.16
CA GLU A 145 -12.06 -10.72 -22.83
C GLU A 145 -12.72 -9.80 -21.79
N CYS A 146 -12.50 -8.51 -21.95
CA CYS A 146 -13.20 -7.51 -21.17
C CYS A 146 -14.65 -7.40 -21.67
N ALA A 147 -15.60 -7.34 -20.75
CA ALA A 147 -17.03 -7.30 -21.04
C ALA A 147 -17.50 -6.09 -21.89
N THR A 148 -16.61 -5.09 -22.15
CA THR A 148 -16.90 -3.99 -23.07
C THR A 148 -15.61 -3.40 -23.68
N PRO A 149 -15.61 -3.00 -24.98
CA PRO A 149 -14.48 -2.37 -25.67
C PRO A 149 -14.00 -1.07 -25.01
N GLN A 150 -14.89 -0.32 -24.37
CA GLN A 150 -14.56 0.93 -23.68
C GLN A 150 -13.76 0.70 -22.39
N ARG A 151 -14.00 -0.42 -21.67
CA ARG A 151 -13.19 -0.82 -20.52
C ARG A 151 -11.81 -1.33 -20.93
N GLU A 152 -11.74 -1.98 -22.08
CA GLU A 152 -10.47 -2.45 -22.64
C GLU A 152 -9.59 -1.26 -23.06
N GLN A 153 -10.15 -0.27 -23.72
CA GLN A 153 -9.43 0.94 -24.16
C GLN A 153 -8.99 1.80 -22.96
N ALA A 154 -9.80 1.93 -21.92
CA ALA A 154 -9.43 2.60 -20.67
C ALA A 154 -8.28 1.88 -19.94
N ARG A 155 -8.21 0.56 -20.02
CA ARG A 155 -7.12 -0.24 -19.45
C ARG A 155 -5.78 -0.01 -20.15
N TYR A 156 -5.77 0.08 -21.49
CA TYR A 156 -4.54 0.30 -22.27
C TYR A 156 -3.94 1.71 -22.09
N THR A 157 -4.77 2.70 -21.76
CA THR A 157 -4.34 4.10 -21.60
C THR A 157 -3.93 4.48 -20.18
N THR A 158 -4.29 3.68 -19.18
CA THR A 158 -4.09 4.01 -17.75
C THR A 158 -3.17 3.04 -17.00
N THR A 159 -2.73 1.97 -17.66
CA THR A 159 -1.91 0.95 -16.97
C THR A 159 -0.43 1.26 -17.16
N LEU A 160 0.27 1.49 -16.06
CA LEU A 160 1.72 1.59 -16.02
C LEU A 160 2.31 0.23 -16.40
N ASP A 161 3.03 0.14 -17.51
CA ASP A 161 3.68 -1.10 -17.92
C ASP A 161 4.92 -1.42 -17.06
N HIS A 162 5.38 -2.64 -17.10
CA HIS A 162 6.50 -3.09 -16.28
C HIS A 162 7.81 -2.33 -16.57
N PRO A 163 8.20 -2.05 -17.84
CA PRO A 163 9.37 -1.24 -18.13
C PRO A 163 9.27 0.16 -17.53
N SER A 164 8.13 0.82 -17.67
CA SER A 164 7.90 2.16 -17.12
C SER A 164 7.91 2.16 -15.59
N LEU A 165 7.31 1.14 -14.96
CA LEU A 165 7.34 0.97 -13.50
C LEU A 165 8.78 0.83 -12.98
N LEU A 166 9.58 -0.03 -13.62
CA LEU A 166 11.00 -0.24 -13.27
C LEU A 166 11.83 1.03 -13.50
N THR A 167 11.56 1.78 -14.57
CA THR A 167 12.22 3.06 -14.85
C THR A 167 11.89 4.09 -13.78
N CYS A 168 10.62 4.30 -13.47
CA CYS A 168 10.21 5.24 -12.42
C CYS A 168 10.84 4.91 -11.06
N ALA A 169 10.86 3.63 -10.68
CA ALA A 169 11.50 3.20 -9.46
C ALA A 169 13.01 3.49 -9.47
N ALA A 170 13.70 3.21 -10.58
CA ALA A 170 15.15 3.45 -10.72
C ALA A 170 15.52 4.94 -10.61
N GLU A 171 14.65 5.84 -11.09
CA GLU A 171 14.89 7.27 -11.06
C GLU A 171 14.87 7.87 -9.65
N CYS A 172 14.18 7.23 -8.71
CA CYS A 172 13.96 7.79 -7.38
C CYS A 172 14.41 6.92 -6.21
N ILE A 173 14.95 5.73 -6.46
CA ILE A 173 15.45 4.88 -5.39
C ILE A 173 16.83 5.35 -4.89
N THR A 174 17.12 5.17 -3.59
CA THR A 174 18.48 5.35 -3.05
C THR A 174 19.38 4.19 -3.49
N GLU A 175 20.69 4.37 -3.41
CA GLU A 175 21.69 3.37 -3.83
C GLU A 175 21.50 2.02 -3.10
N GLU A 176 21.18 2.05 -1.81
CA GLU A 176 20.92 0.86 -0.98
C GLU A 176 19.43 0.53 -0.84
N GLY A 177 18.57 1.20 -1.60
CA GLY A 177 17.12 1.06 -1.51
C GLY A 177 16.60 -0.25 -2.08
N PHE A 178 15.39 -0.63 -1.67
CA PHE A 178 14.69 -1.80 -2.15
C PHE A 178 13.44 -1.42 -2.94
N PHE A 179 13.22 -2.08 -4.07
CA PHE A 179 11.96 -2.07 -4.77
C PHE A 179 11.28 -3.44 -4.57
N CYS A 180 10.11 -3.44 -3.97
CA CYS A 180 9.32 -4.62 -3.63
C CYS A 180 8.03 -4.65 -4.45
N VAL A 181 7.76 -5.76 -5.11
CA VAL A 181 6.58 -5.95 -5.95
C VAL A 181 5.98 -7.33 -5.73
N VAL A 182 4.66 -7.44 -5.78
CA VAL A 182 3.95 -8.72 -5.83
C VAL A 182 3.34 -8.92 -7.22
N LEU A 183 3.55 -10.09 -7.79
CA LEU A 183 3.08 -10.45 -9.12
C LEU A 183 2.64 -11.92 -9.13
N PRO A 184 1.68 -12.30 -9.99
CA PRO A 184 1.42 -13.71 -10.27
C PRO A 184 2.69 -14.43 -10.75
N GLU A 185 2.85 -15.70 -10.36
CA GLU A 185 4.03 -16.51 -10.71
C GLU A 185 4.31 -16.51 -12.21
N GLN A 186 3.27 -16.63 -13.04
CA GLN A 186 3.41 -16.67 -14.51
C GLN A 186 4.02 -15.40 -15.09
N ILE A 187 3.85 -14.26 -14.41
CA ILE A 187 4.40 -12.96 -14.83
C ILE A 187 5.76 -12.71 -14.17
N GLY A 188 5.96 -13.23 -12.97
CA GLY A 188 7.13 -12.93 -12.12
C GLY A 188 8.47 -13.28 -12.77
N ASN A 189 8.55 -14.37 -13.55
CA ASN A 189 9.79 -14.75 -14.25
C ASN A 189 10.17 -13.71 -15.32
N GLY A 190 9.24 -13.37 -16.20
CA GLY A 190 9.47 -12.35 -17.23
C GLY A 190 9.76 -10.96 -16.64
N PHE A 191 9.12 -10.59 -15.56
CA PHE A 191 9.41 -9.36 -14.84
C PHE A 191 10.84 -9.36 -14.26
N THR A 192 11.28 -10.47 -13.68
CA THR A 192 12.64 -10.61 -13.15
C THR A 192 13.69 -10.49 -14.25
N GLU A 193 13.50 -11.17 -15.38
CA GLU A 193 14.41 -11.09 -16.55
C GLU A 193 14.50 -9.65 -17.08
N LEU A 194 13.36 -8.98 -17.21
CA LEU A 194 13.30 -7.58 -17.61
C LEU A 194 14.05 -6.67 -16.63
N ALA A 195 13.80 -6.80 -15.34
CA ALA A 195 14.47 -6.01 -14.32
C ALA A 195 15.99 -6.20 -14.37
N LEU A 196 16.46 -7.43 -14.45
CA LEU A 196 17.90 -7.74 -14.61
C LEU A 196 18.49 -7.08 -15.86
N SER A 197 17.78 -7.11 -16.98
CA SER A 197 18.23 -6.47 -18.22
C SER A 197 18.32 -4.94 -18.13
N MET A 198 17.57 -4.34 -17.21
CA MET A 198 17.53 -2.90 -16.93
C MET A 198 18.53 -2.49 -15.82
N GLY A 199 19.37 -3.41 -15.33
CA GLY A 199 20.40 -3.11 -14.33
C GLY A 199 19.97 -3.29 -12.88
N TRP A 200 18.79 -3.82 -12.63
CA TRP A 200 18.36 -4.21 -11.29
C TRP A 200 19.06 -5.51 -10.84
N HIS A 201 19.17 -5.69 -9.52
CA HIS A 201 19.67 -6.91 -8.91
C HIS A 201 18.59 -7.58 -8.08
N LEU A 202 18.32 -8.86 -8.35
CA LEU A 202 17.38 -9.62 -7.53
C LEU A 202 18.00 -9.93 -6.16
N ARG A 203 17.43 -9.38 -5.11
CA ARG A 203 17.91 -9.58 -3.75
C ARG A 203 17.24 -10.77 -3.06
N LEU A 204 15.93 -10.88 -3.22
CA LEU A 204 15.11 -11.93 -2.60
C LEU A 204 13.84 -12.16 -3.43
N ARG A 205 13.48 -13.43 -3.57
CA ARG A 205 12.19 -13.85 -4.12
C ARG A 205 11.53 -14.83 -3.14
N THR A 206 10.25 -14.68 -2.94
CA THR A 206 9.43 -15.61 -2.16
C THR A 206 8.24 -16.03 -3.01
N ASP A 207 8.11 -17.32 -3.25
CA ASP A 207 6.97 -17.91 -3.93
C ASP A 207 5.97 -18.37 -2.87
N VAL A 208 4.69 -18.02 -3.05
CA VAL A 208 3.59 -18.37 -2.14
C VAL A 208 2.70 -19.38 -2.83
N ALA A 209 2.53 -20.56 -2.23
CA ALA A 209 1.69 -21.65 -2.70
C ALA A 209 0.23 -21.51 -2.23
#